data_bf59a221f73e92b51764eeb4f79cf801
#
_entry.id   bf59a221f73e92b51764eeb4f79cf801
#
_cell.length_a   1.000
_cell.length_b   1.000
_cell.length_c   1.000
_cell.angle_alpha   90.00
_cell.angle_beta   90.00
_cell.angle_gamma   90.00
#
_symmetry.space_group_name_H-M   'P 1'
#
loop_
_entity.id
_entity.type
_entity.pdbx_description
1 polymer ?
#
loop_
_entity_poly.entity_id
_entity_poly.type
_entity_poly.pdbx_seq_one_letter_code
_entity_poly.pdbx_strand_id
1 'polypeptide(L)'
;RDRNNTTYVILEYVEGVTLKKFLQSNTGFLTWEQVKKLFVPLFTTLSIIHNAGIIHRGISPENIIVTTDCELKLTGFCISSIRTSNTGLSPEFYSGYTAPEQYSSLEWQGTWTDVYALAAVLYRILTGCMPLDAYTRTKNDTMVEACRVNPRIPQHISRVLSRAMRVRGEERIQTVSELVTALFEQHTTHMEHPK
;
A
#
# COMPACT_ATOMS: atom_id res chain seq x y z
N ARG A 1 -9.85 18.38 -25.97
CA ARG A 1 -11.28 18.20 -25.61
C ARG A 1 -12.01 17.77 -26.85
N ASP A 2 -12.75 16.65 -26.73
CA ASP A 2 -13.61 16.15 -27.81
C ASP A 2 -14.90 16.97 -27.90
N ARG A 3 -15.62 16.83 -29.04
CA ARG A 3 -16.96 17.47 -29.30
C ARG A 3 -17.96 17.19 -28.18
N ASN A 4 -17.77 16.15 -27.38
CA ASN A 4 -18.65 15.72 -26.28
C ASN A 4 -18.22 16.28 -24.91
N ASN A 5 -17.30 17.23 -24.83
CA ASN A 5 -16.75 17.79 -23.59
C ASN A 5 -16.14 16.72 -22.64
N THR A 6 -15.65 15.63 -23.22
CA THR A 6 -15.03 14.50 -22.52
C THR A 6 -13.50 14.58 -22.63
N THR A 7 -12.80 14.17 -21.59
CA THR A 7 -11.34 14.05 -21.58
C THR A 7 -10.97 12.58 -21.60
N TYR A 8 -10.13 12.20 -22.54
CA TYR A 8 -9.56 10.87 -22.64
C TYR A 8 -8.09 10.89 -22.21
N VAL A 9 -7.71 9.94 -21.38
CA VAL A 9 -6.32 9.71 -21.01
C VAL A 9 -5.90 8.39 -21.67
N ILE A 10 -4.89 8.45 -22.55
CA ILE A 10 -4.33 7.27 -23.21
C ILE A 10 -3.14 6.82 -22.37
N LEU A 11 -3.19 5.59 -21.89
CA LEU A 11 -2.16 4.97 -21.08
C LEU A 11 -1.53 3.79 -21.83
N GLU A 12 -0.33 3.41 -21.41
CA GLU A 12 0.30 2.16 -21.85
C GLU A 12 -0.63 0.97 -21.52
N TYR A 13 -0.83 0.09 -22.48
CA TYR A 13 -1.46 -1.19 -22.18
C TYR A 13 -0.47 -2.12 -21.50
N VAL A 14 -0.79 -2.58 -20.31
CA VAL A 14 0.03 -3.53 -19.54
C VAL A 14 -0.63 -4.89 -19.59
N GLU A 15 0.05 -5.84 -20.25
CA GLU A 15 -0.40 -7.23 -20.26
C GLU A 15 -0.18 -7.88 -18.90
N GLY A 16 -1.24 -8.45 -18.32
CA GLY A 16 -1.20 -9.05 -16.99
C GLY A 16 -2.58 -9.11 -16.33
N VAL A 17 -2.58 -9.42 -15.05
CA VAL A 17 -3.79 -9.45 -14.22
C VAL A 17 -3.62 -8.54 -13.02
N THR A 18 -4.72 -7.99 -12.50
CA THR A 18 -4.64 -7.21 -11.25
C THR A 18 -4.16 -8.10 -10.11
N LEU A 19 -3.42 -7.52 -9.17
CA LEU A 19 -2.98 -8.22 -7.96
C LEU A 19 -4.18 -8.81 -7.19
N LYS A 20 -5.33 -8.13 -7.23
CA LYS A 20 -6.58 -8.66 -6.67
C LYS A 20 -6.95 -10.01 -7.30
N LYS A 21 -6.96 -10.07 -8.62
CA LYS A 21 -7.29 -11.28 -9.38
C LYS A 21 -6.25 -12.38 -9.14
N PHE A 22 -4.97 -12.00 -9.12
CA PHE A 22 -3.87 -12.90 -8.80
C PHE A 22 -4.03 -13.53 -7.40
N LEU A 23 -4.34 -12.74 -6.38
CA LEU A 23 -4.56 -13.23 -5.01
C LEU A 23 -5.82 -14.10 -4.87
N GLN A 24 -6.85 -13.86 -5.69
CA GLN A 24 -8.06 -14.69 -5.72
C GLN A 24 -7.81 -16.06 -6.37
N SER A 25 -6.95 -16.12 -7.38
CA SER A 25 -6.64 -17.36 -8.10
C SER A 25 -5.60 -18.22 -7.39
N ASN A 26 -4.80 -17.63 -6.50
CA ASN A 26 -3.79 -18.32 -5.73
C ASN A 26 -4.29 -18.50 -4.30
N THR A 27 -4.59 -19.74 -3.94
CA THR A 27 -5.01 -20.12 -2.57
C THR A 27 -3.81 -20.07 -1.65
N GLY A 28 -3.48 -18.91 -1.14
CA GLY A 28 -2.35 -18.79 -0.21
C GLY A 28 -1.86 -17.37 -0.04
N PHE A 29 -0.95 -17.24 0.87
CA PHE A 29 -0.19 -16.04 1.15
C PHE A 29 1.23 -16.22 0.59
N LEU A 30 1.88 -15.11 0.23
CA LEU A 30 3.28 -15.11 -0.16
C LEU A 30 4.17 -15.07 1.10
N THR A 31 5.32 -15.73 1.01
CA THR A 31 6.34 -15.59 2.05
C THR A 31 7.01 -14.21 1.96
N TRP A 32 7.62 -13.77 3.05
CA TRP A 32 8.37 -12.51 3.04
C TRP A 32 9.48 -12.48 1.97
N GLU A 33 10.16 -13.60 1.74
CA GLU A 33 11.21 -13.71 0.71
C GLU A 33 10.67 -13.53 -0.72
N GLN A 34 9.46 -14.04 -0.98
CA GLN A 34 8.78 -13.82 -2.27
C GLN A 34 8.33 -12.37 -2.42
N VAL A 35 7.76 -11.79 -1.36
CA VAL A 35 7.33 -10.39 -1.34
C VAL A 35 8.51 -9.45 -1.57
N LYS A 36 9.65 -9.66 -0.92
CA LYS A 36 10.87 -8.87 -1.14
C LYS A 36 11.24 -8.79 -2.63
N LYS A 37 11.32 -9.94 -3.29
CA LYS A 37 11.70 -9.99 -4.71
C LYS A 37 10.71 -9.26 -5.60
N LEU A 38 9.41 -9.41 -5.31
CA LEU A 38 8.34 -8.88 -6.13
C LEU A 38 8.14 -7.36 -5.94
N PHE A 39 8.29 -6.86 -4.70
CA PHE A 39 7.93 -5.48 -4.37
C PHE A 39 9.07 -4.46 -4.44
N VAL A 40 10.34 -4.88 -4.46
CA VAL A 40 11.47 -3.93 -4.52
C VAL A 40 11.37 -2.97 -5.71
N PRO A 41 11.04 -3.40 -6.94
CA PRO A 41 10.87 -2.46 -8.05
C PRO A 41 9.72 -1.47 -7.83
N LEU A 42 8.62 -1.92 -7.22
CA LEU A 42 7.47 -1.06 -6.91
C LEU A 42 7.81 0.00 -5.85
N PHE A 43 8.58 -0.36 -4.82
CA PHE A 43 9.07 0.59 -3.82
C PHE A 43 9.94 1.67 -4.47
N THR A 44 10.84 1.27 -5.36
CA THR A 44 11.70 2.20 -6.12
C THR A 44 10.87 3.16 -6.95
N THR A 45 9.89 2.64 -7.70
CA THR A 45 8.98 3.44 -8.52
C THR A 45 8.22 4.46 -7.66
N LEU A 46 7.63 4.03 -6.53
CA LEU A 46 6.91 4.93 -5.63
C LEU A 46 7.81 6.01 -5.04
N SER A 47 9.05 5.67 -4.68
CA SER A 47 10.01 6.67 -4.18
C SER A 47 10.33 7.73 -5.24
N ILE A 48 10.49 7.33 -6.50
CA ILE A 48 10.72 8.27 -7.61
C ILE A 48 9.51 9.20 -7.80
N ILE A 49 8.31 8.66 -7.77
CA ILE A 49 7.06 9.42 -7.94
C ILE A 49 6.88 10.42 -6.79
N HIS A 50 7.11 9.99 -5.55
CA HIS A 50 7.04 10.86 -4.38
C HIS A 50 8.07 11.99 -4.43
N ASN A 51 9.30 11.72 -4.90
CA ASN A 51 10.33 12.74 -5.10
C ASN A 51 9.95 13.76 -6.17
N ALA A 52 9.09 13.37 -7.13
CA ALA A 52 8.50 14.28 -8.11
C ALA A 52 7.28 15.05 -7.58
N GLY A 53 6.95 14.91 -6.27
CA GLY A 53 5.82 15.59 -5.63
C GLY A 53 4.45 14.97 -5.95
N ILE A 54 4.41 13.77 -6.50
CA ILE A 54 3.17 13.08 -6.87
C ILE A 54 2.80 12.07 -5.79
N ILE A 55 1.57 12.15 -5.28
CA ILE A 55 0.96 11.18 -4.35
C ILE A 55 -0.08 10.38 -5.12
N HIS A 56 -0.01 9.05 -5.03
CA HIS A 56 -0.88 8.15 -5.80
C HIS A 56 -2.33 8.12 -5.27
N ARG A 57 -2.52 8.03 -3.95
CA ARG A 57 -3.82 8.04 -3.23
C ARG A 57 -4.77 6.86 -3.54
N GLY A 58 -4.35 5.88 -4.31
CA GLY A 58 -5.19 4.75 -4.72
C GLY A 58 -4.43 3.43 -4.77
N ILE A 59 -3.35 3.27 -4.00
CA ILE A 59 -2.60 2.02 -3.94
C ILE A 59 -3.51 0.94 -3.34
N SER A 60 -3.78 -0.09 -4.14
CA SER A 60 -4.63 -1.21 -3.78
C SER A 60 -4.35 -2.39 -4.71
N PRO A 61 -4.79 -3.60 -4.40
CA PRO A 61 -4.65 -4.73 -5.31
C PRO A 61 -5.39 -4.57 -6.65
N GLU A 62 -6.33 -3.65 -6.75
CA GLU A 62 -7.02 -3.28 -7.99
C GLU A 62 -6.12 -2.49 -8.94
N ASN A 63 -5.24 -1.64 -8.39
CA ASN A 63 -4.38 -0.72 -9.12
C ASN A 63 -2.93 -1.20 -9.24
N ILE A 64 -2.65 -2.44 -8.90
CA ILE A 64 -1.37 -3.11 -9.12
C ILE A 64 -1.61 -4.23 -10.12
N ILE A 65 -0.87 -4.23 -11.22
CA ILE A 65 -0.89 -5.29 -12.23
C ILE A 65 0.32 -6.19 -12.02
N VAL A 66 0.06 -7.50 -11.99
CA VAL A 66 1.08 -8.54 -12.08
C VAL A 66 1.21 -8.91 -13.54
N THR A 67 2.37 -8.61 -14.14
CA THR A 67 2.65 -8.91 -15.54
C THR A 67 2.92 -10.41 -15.76
N THR A 68 2.96 -10.83 -17.02
CA THR A 68 3.34 -12.20 -17.41
C THR A 68 4.76 -12.57 -16.94
N ASP A 69 5.65 -11.58 -16.83
CA ASP A 69 7.03 -11.76 -16.35
C ASP A 69 7.14 -11.67 -14.82
N CYS A 70 6.00 -11.70 -14.12
CA CYS A 70 5.95 -11.58 -12.66
C CYS A 70 6.51 -10.25 -12.11
N GLU A 71 6.40 -9.15 -12.85
CA GLU A 71 6.69 -7.81 -12.38
C GLU A 71 5.43 -7.12 -11.88
N LEU A 72 5.58 -6.15 -10.96
CA LEU A 72 4.48 -5.31 -10.50
C LEU A 72 4.52 -3.97 -11.22
N LYS A 73 3.39 -3.58 -11.81
CA LYS A 73 3.18 -2.24 -12.37
C LYS A 73 2.02 -1.55 -11.66
N LEU A 74 2.24 -0.30 -11.26
CA LEU A 74 1.25 0.54 -10.61
C LEU A 74 0.47 1.33 -11.66
N THR A 75 -0.86 1.35 -11.52
CA THR A 75 -1.80 2.05 -12.41
C THR A 75 -2.75 2.93 -11.60
N GLY A 76 -3.61 3.70 -12.25
CA GLY A 76 -4.66 4.47 -11.57
C GLY A 76 -4.24 5.85 -11.06
N PHE A 77 -3.07 6.36 -11.48
CA PHE A 77 -2.54 7.67 -11.06
C PHE A 77 -3.47 8.85 -11.29
N CYS A 78 -4.21 8.86 -12.39
CA CYS A 78 -5.00 10.03 -12.77
C CYS A 78 -6.37 10.09 -12.12
N ILE A 79 -6.87 8.96 -11.62
CA ILE A 79 -8.29 8.86 -11.23
C ILE A 79 -8.52 9.49 -9.86
N SER A 80 -7.63 9.26 -8.90
CA SER A 80 -7.81 9.76 -7.53
C SER A 80 -7.65 11.29 -7.42
N SER A 81 -6.71 11.89 -8.15
CA SER A 81 -6.51 13.34 -8.13
C SER A 81 -7.58 14.12 -8.89
N ILE A 82 -8.11 13.58 -9.99
CA ILE A 82 -9.18 14.20 -10.76
C ILE A 82 -10.48 14.18 -9.95
N ARG A 83 -10.76 13.13 -9.19
CA ARG A 83 -11.98 13.01 -8.38
C ARG A 83 -12.01 13.94 -7.17
N THR A 84 -10.83 14.39 -6.67
CA THR A 84 -10.74 15.29 -5.51
C THR A 84 -10.72 16.77 -5.87
N SER A 85 -10.52 17.15 -7.12
CA SER A 85 -10.40 18.54 -7.56
C SER A 85 -11.71 19.05 -8.18
N ASN A 86 -12.62 19.64 -7.39
CA ASN A 86 -13.80 20.38 -7.86
C ASN A 86 -14.63 19.74 -8.99
N THR A 87 -14.62 18.41 -9.12
CA THR A 87 -15.28 17.70 -10.22
C THR A 87 -16.71 17.23 -9.89
N GLY A 88 -17.15 17.38 -8.65
CA GLY A 88 -18.41 16.78 -8.17
C GLY A 88 -18.40 15.25 -8.09
N LEU A 89 -17.28 14.61 -8.39
CA LEU A 89 -17.12 13.16 -8.28
C LEU A 89 -16.67 12.79 -6.86
N SER A 90 -17.30 11.77 -6.29
CA SER A 90 -16.89 11.23 -4.99
C SER A 90 -15.51 10.59 -5.09
N PRO A 91 -14.68 10.69 -4.03
CA PRO A 91 -13.42 9.95 -3.93
C PRO A 91 -13.67 8.45 -4.10
N GLU A 92 -12.73 7.75 -4.70
CA GLU A 92 -12.77 6.29 -4.78
C GLU A 92 -12.05 5.72 -3.56
N PHE A 93 -12.78 4.94 -2.77
CA PHE A 93 -12.24 4.27 -1.58
C PHE A 93 -12.04 2.79 -1.84
N TYR A 94 -10.88 2.29 -1.48
CA TYR A 94 -10.52 0.88 -1.52
C TYR A 94 -10.54 0.33 -0.10
N SER A 95 -11.64 -0.35 0.28
CA SER A 95 -11.84 -0.85 1.65
C SER A 95 -10.64 -1.64 2.13
N GLY A 96 -10.15 -1.31 3.33
CA GLY A 96 -8.96 -1.87 3.94
C GLY A 96 -7.63 -1.26 3.47
N TYR A 97 -7.59 -0.54 2.34
CA TYR A 97 -6.36 0.05 1.78
C TYR A 97 -6.35 1.58 1.83
N THR A 98 -7.51 2.21 1.80
CA THR A 98 -7.65 3.67 1.89
C THR A 98 -7.22 4.16 3.28
N ALA A 99 -6.31 5.13 3.34
CA ALA A 99 -5.81 5.67 4.59
C ALA A 99 -6.88 6.53 5.31
N PRO A 100 -6.83 6.64 6.65
CA PRO A 100 -7.85 7.36 7.44
C PRO A 100 -8.11 8.79 6.98
N GLU A 101 -7.05 9.54 6.68
CA GLU A 101 -7.12 10.94 6.23
C GLU A 101 -7.84 11.13 4.90
N GLN A 102 -7.97 10.09 4.09
CA GLN A 102 -8.69 10.17 2.81
C GLN A 102 -10.22 10.23 2.98
N TYR A 103 -10.73 9.86 4.15
CA TYR A 103 -12.17 9.97 4.47
C TYR A 103 -12.57 11.38 4.90
N SER A 104 -11.61 12.30 5.09
CA SER A 104 -11.85 13.68 5.48
C SER A 104 -11.33 14.64 4.41
N SER A 105 -12.14 15.64 4.05
CA SER A 105 -11.69 16.74 3.18
C SER A 105 -10.81 17.77 3.90
N LEU A 106 -10.70 17.68 5.22
CA LEU A 106 -9.95 18.62 6.06
C LEU A 106 -8.56 18.12 6.44
N GLU A 107 -8.30 16.82 6.26
CA GLU A 107 -7.01 16.23 6.60
C GLU A 107 -6.02 16.25 5.43
N TRP A 108 -4.77 16.56 5.75
CA TRP A 108 -3.71 16.57 4.76
C TRP A 108 -3.30 15.16 4.35
N GLN A 109 -3.10 14.99 3.04
CA GLN A 109 -2.63 13.75 2.42
C GLN A 109 -1.22 13.96 1.90
N GLY A 110 -0.35 12.98 2.11
CA GLY A 110 1.04 13.04 1.68
C GLY A 110 1.60 11.66 1.38
N THR A 111 2.93 11.57 1.36
CA THR A 111 3.64 10.29 1.13
C THR A 111 3.23 9.21 2.13
N TRP A 112 2.91 9.58 3.37
CA TRP A 112 2.42 8.69 4.43
C TRP A 112 1.04 8.06 4.11
N THR A 113 0.25 8.70 3.26
CA THR A 113 -1.02 8.15 2.77
C THR A 113 -0.77 6.92 1.89
N ASP A 114 0.17 7.02 0.97
CA ASP A 114 0.57 5.89 0.12
C ASP A 114 1.34 4.82 0.91
N VAL A 115 2.12 5.21 1.92
CA VAL A 115 2.78 4.27 2.85
C VAL A 115 1.76 3.40 3.57
N TYR A 116 0.66 3.99 4.07
CA TYR A 116 -0.43 3.23 4.68
C TYR A 116 -1.01 2.20 3.71
N ALA A 117 -1.40 2.64 2.52
CA ALA A 117 -2.01 1.79 1.51
C ALA A 117 -1.07 0.66 1.06
N LEU A 118 0.22 0.96 0.87
CA LEU A 118 1.24 -0.02 0.52
C LEU A 118 1.43 -1.06 1.63
N ALA A 119 1.49 -0.63 2.89
CA ALA A 119 1.59 -1.53 4.04
C ALA A 119 0.33 -2.42 4.18
N ALA A 120 -0.85 -1.88 3.87
CA ALA A 120 -2.10 -2.63 3.84
C ALA A 120 -2.09 -3.72 2.75
N VAL A 121 -1.54 -3.41 1.56
CA VAL A 121 -1.32 -4.40 0.50
C VAL A 121 -0.34 -5.49 0.96
N LEU A 122 0.77 -5.12 1.58
CA LEU A 122 1.74 -6.09 2.12
C LEU A 122 1.11 -6.96 3.22
N TYR A 123 0.34 -6.36 4.12
CA TYR A 123 -0.40 -7.11 5.14
C TYR A 123 -1.33 -8.15 4.50
N ARG A 124 -2.12 -7.74 3.49
CA ARG A 124 -3.03 -8.63 2.76
C ARG A 124 -2.31 -9.82 2.14
N ILE A 125 -1.18 -9.58 1.49
CA ILE A 125 -0.42 -10.61 0.78
C ILE A 125 0.24 -11.59 1.76
N LEU A 126 0.79 -11.08 2.85
CA LEU A 126 1.52 -11.88 3.83
C LEU A 126 0.60 -12.68 4.75
N THR A 127 -0.57 -12.14 5.08
CA THR A 127 -1.52 -12.78 6.00
C THR A 127 -2.60 -13.59 5.29
N GLY A 128 -2.90 -13.26 4.03
CA GLY A 128 -4.08 -13.79 3.34
C GLY A 128 -5.40 -13.12 3.76
N CYS A 129 -5.39 -12.23 4.76
CA CYS A 129 -6.58 -11.59 5.31
C CYS A 129 -6.72 -10.13 4.85
N MET A 130 -7.95 -9.68 4.64
CA MET A 130 -8.21 -8.26 4.39
C MET A 130 -7.82 -7.43 5.62
N PRO A 131 -7.10 -6.31 5.45
CA PRO A 131 -6.92 -5.36 6.52
C PRO A 131 -8.26 -4.78 6.97
N LEU A 132 -8.38 -4.47 8.26
CA LEU A 132 -9.55 -3.78 8.79
C LEU A 132 -9.62 -2.37 8.18
N ASP A 133 -10.83 -1.98 7.78
CA ASP A 133 -11.08 -0.67 7.16
C ASP A 133 -10.67 0.49 8.09
N ALA A 134 -9.98 1.49 7.53
CA ALA A 134 -9.41 2.58 8.30
C ALA A 134 -10.46 3.42 9.04
N TYR A 135 -11.63 3.66 8.44
CA TYR A 135 -12.70 4.39 9.08
C TYR A 135 -13.23 3.64 10.32
N THR A 136 -13.29 2.33 10.27
CA THR A 136 -13.64 1.50 11.44
C THR A 136 -12.56 1.61 12.51
N ARG A 137 -11.28 1.57 12.12
CA ARG A 137 -10.13 1.68 13.02
C ARG A 137 -10.05 3.03 13.74
N THR A 138 -10.49 4.13 13.13
CA THR A 138 -10.52 5.45 13.81
C THR A 138 -11.45 5.45 15.02
N LYS A 139 -12.48 4.60 15.04
CA LYS A 139 -13.43 4.48 16.15
C LYS A 139 -12.96 3.49 17.20
N ASN A 140 -12.44 2.36 16.75
CA ASN A 140 -11.91 1.30 17.62
C ASN A 140 -10.91 0.45 16.82
N ASP A 141 -9.62 0.64 17.10
CA ASP A 141 -8.57 -0.09 16.39
C ASP A 141 -8.36 -1.48 17.00
N THR A 142 -9.00 -2.46 16.39
CA THR A 142 -8.88 -3.88 16.73
C THR A 142 -8.06 -4.65 15.70
N MET A 143 -7.23 -3.96 14.90
CA MET A 143 -6.43 -4.62 13.88
C MET A 143 -5.41 -5.58 14.51
N VAL A 144 -5.44 -6.84 14.05
CA VAL A 144 -4.53 -7.88 14.53
C VAL A 144 -3.16 -7.74 13.86
N GLU A 145 -2.09 -7.87 14.62
CA GLU A 145 -0.74 -7.87 14.10
C GLU A 145 -0.50 -9.02 13.10
N ALA A 146 0.23 -8.74 12.02
CA ALA A 146 0.43 -9.69 10.93
C ALA A 146 1.02 -11.04 11.39
N CYS A 147 1.99 -11.03 12.32
CA CYS A 147 2.61 -12.26 12.84
C CYS A 147 1.67 -13.09 13.73
N ARG A 148 0.61 -12.48 14.28
CA ARG A 148 -0.43 -13.22 15.03
C ARG A 148 -1.42 -13.91 14.09
N VAL A 149 -1.66 -13.32 12.90
CA VAL A 149 -2.49 -13.93 11.85
C VAL A 149 -1.72 -15.04 11.15
N ASN A 150 -0.47 -14.79 10.79
CA ASN A 150 0.41 -15.77 10.15
C ASN A 150 1.77 -15.80 10.87
N PRO A 151 2.02 -16.81 11.72
CA PRO A 151 3.26 -16.94 12.51
C PRO A 151 4.55 -17.11 11.66
N ARG A 152 4.43 -17.35 10.35
CA ARG A 152 5.57 -17.40 9.43
C ARG A 152 6.11 -16.01 9.08
N ILE A 153 5.37 -14.95 9.39
CA ILE A 153 5.82 -13.57 9.17
C ILE A 153 6.82 -13.20 10.27
N PRO A 154 8.04 -12.75 9.92
CA PRO A 154 9.00 -12.30 10.91
C PRO A 154 8.42 -11.18 11.78
N GLN A 155 8.70 -11.22 13.08
CA GLN A 155 8.13 -10.26 14.03
C GLN A 155 8.52 -8.81 13.72
N HIS A 156 9.74 -8.57 13.21
CA HIS A 156 10.16 -7.23 12.82
C HIS A 156 9.31 -6.69 11.65
N ILE A 157 8.99 -7.51 10.64
CA ILE A 157 8.11 -7.14 9.52
C ILE A 157 6.72 -6.80 10.05
N SER A 158 6.16 -7.63 10.93
CA SER A 158 4.86 -7.37 11.54
C SER A 158 4.82 -6.02 12.27
N ARG A 159 5.87 -5.68 13.03
CA ARG A 159 5.99 -4.39 13.72
C ARG A 159 6.08 -3.22 12.75
N VAL A 160 6.85 -3.36 11.67
CA VAL A 160 6.97 -2.32 10.63
C VAL A 160 5.63 -2.08 9.96
N LEU A 161 4.90 -3.13 9.58
CA LEU A 161 3.56 -3.01 9.00
C LEU A 161 2.59 -2.32 9.98
N SER A 162 2.60 -2.71 11.26
CA SER A 162 1.77 -2.06 12.28
C SER A 162 2.08 -0.58 12.44
N ARG A 163 3.37 -0.17 12.38
CA ARG A 163 3.78 1.23 12.42
C ARG A 163 3.38 1.98 11.15
N ALA A 164 3.56 1.38 9.97
CA ALA A 164 3.17 1.97 8.69
C ALA A 164 1.65 2.14 8.54
N MET A 165 0.87 1.34 9.25
CA MET A 165 -0.59 1.38 9.25
C MET A 165 -1.18 2.06 10.49
N ARG A 166 -0.44 2.90 11.23
CA ARG A 166 -1.00 3.71 12.32
C ARG A 166 -2.13 4.58 11.80
N VAL A 167 -3.20 4.71 12.60
CA VAL A 167 -4.38 5.50 12.24
C VAL A 167 -4.01 6.98 12.12
N ARG A 168 -3.21 7.49 13.06
CA ARG A 168 -2.73 8.87 13.05
C ARG A 168 -1.54 9.01 12.11
N GLY A 169 -1.65 9.90 11.13
CA GLY A 169 -0.64 10.10 10.08
C GLY A 169 0.73 10.49 10.64
N GLU A 170 0.78 11.33 11.66
CA GLU A 170 2.02 11.78 12.32
C GLU A 170 2.77 10.67 13.08
N GLU A 171 2.09 9.60 13.47
CA GLU A 171 2.69 8.44 14.13
C GLU A 171 3.20 7.38 13.16
N ARG A 172 2.91 7.58 11.88
CA ARG A 172 3.17 6.64 10.80
C ARG A 172 4.57 6.81 10.22
N ILE A 173 5.08 5.79 9.56
CA ILE A 173 6.24 5.91 8.66
C ILE A 173 5.89 6.93 7.57
N GLN A 174 6.76 7.92 7.34
CA GLN A 174 6.42 9.09 6.52
C GLN A 174 6.73 8.89 5.03
N THR A 175 7.73 8.09 4.70
CA THR A 175 8.18 7.89 3.32
C THR A 175 8.34 6.42 2.95
N VAL A 176 8.28 6.13 1.65
CA VAL A 176 8.56 4.78 1.15
C VAL A 176 10.01 4.38 1.42
N SER A 177 10.96 5.31 1.34
CA SER A 177 12.36 5.03 1.69
C SER A 177 12.53 4.62 3.14
N GLU A 178 11.86 5.31 4.08
CA GLU A 178 11.85 4.93 5.50
C GLU A 178 11.20 3.57 5.71
N LEU A 179 10.09 3.28 5.01
CA LEU A 179 9.44 1.97 5.06
C LEU A 179 10.38 0.86 4.58
N VAL A 180 11.04 1.06 3.45
CA VAL A 180 12.00 0.10 2.88
C VAL A 180 13.15 -0.14 3.85
N THR A 181 13.76 0.92 4.35
CA THR A 181 14.83 0.81 5.36
C THR A 181 14.37 -0.04 6.54
N ALA A 182 13.22 0.27 7.13
CA ALA A 182 12.69 -0.48 8.27
C ALA A 182 12.37 -1.95 7.95
N LEU A 183 11.89 -2.26 6.73
CA LEU A 183 11.59 -3.62 6.29
C LEU A 183 12.86 -4.47 6.07
N PHE A 184 13.96 -3.84 5.65
CA PHE A 184 15.19 -4.54 5.28
C PHE A 184 16.31 -4.43 6.32
N GLU A 185 16.15 -3.61 7.37
CA GLU A 185 17.06 -3.59 8.51
C GLU A 185 17.10 -4.98 9.17
N GLN A 186 18.28 -5.62 9.10
CA GLN A 186 18.55 -6.79 9.90
C GLN A 186 18.81 -6.30 11.34
N HIS A 187 17.90 -6.53 12.26
CA HIS A 187 18.22 -6.47 13.66
C HIS A 187 19.25 -7.57 13.98
N THR A 188 20.52 -7.20 13.96
CA THR A 188 21.58 -7.98 14.62
C THR A 188 21.21 -7.98 16.10
N THR A 189 20.58 -9.03 16.55
CA THR A 189 20.40 -9.30 17.98
C THR A 189 21.80 -9.53 18.53
N HIS A 190 22.42 -8.52 19.12
CA HIS A 190 23.55 -8.71 20.00
C HIS A 190 23.07 -9.63 21.13
N MET A 191 23.38 -10.91 21.04
CA MET A 191 23.42 -11.77 22.20
C MET A 191 24.56 -11.25 23.07
N GLU A 192 24.22 -10.44 24.05
CA GLU A 192 25.13 -10.23 25.19
C GLU A 192 25.27 -11.57 25.90
N HIS A 193 26.43 -12.15 25.78
CA HIS A 193 26.82 -13.28 26.63
C HIS A 193 26.91 -12.75 28.05
N PRO A 194 26.18 -13.31 29.02
CA PRO A 194 26.43 -12.99 30.42
C PRO A 194 27.81 -13.61 30.80
N LYS A 195 28.66 -12.77 31.40
CA LYS A 195 29.92 -13.20 32.05
C LYS A 195 29.60 -13.94 33.32
#